data_5a26ccc4ecc9474c6a99ed28de6b0efa
#
_entry.id   5a26ccc4ecc9474c6a99ed28de6b0efa
#
_cell.length_a   1.000
_cell.length_b   1.000
_cell.length_c   1.000
_cell.angle_alpha   90.00
_cell.angle_beta   90.00
_cell.angle_gamma   90.00
#
_symmetry.space_group_name_H-M   'P 1'
#
loop_
_entity.id
_entity.type
_entity.pdbx_description
1 polymer ?
#
loop_
_entity_poly.entity_id
_entity_poly.type
_entity_poly.pdbx_seq_one_letter_code
_entity_poly.pdbx_strand_id
1 'polypeptide(L)'
;MKRRTLGVAVAAWLVGAAAFAQGGRTNILELINGTVVASSSSAYGGWEAQYTLDGSTKRGWCSEEGKPLPHSIVLELAQPYTLTSVAVNTTGDQEPGYPGISAKTVVVSGSTTSATGGFSELATVRVPKAGRGESALAKPAVVRWLKFEVTANWGNKDYTEVMELEAYGTPSGPAPSVNVTGVYQTDYGPLRLQQDNGLVRGCYYDGAAQIDGSVKGRVLQAEWRQDEGKRVGAVIMVVSSDGTALNGVWFAHGALAGEWSGKRADVAANCTLTKESGLAQRLSSGGRAVLYGIYFDSDSATIRPESQATLEEVLAVLKGQPSLRLQVGGHTDATNTDAHNLQLSQRRAEAVVKWLVEHRVATGRLTAKGFGKAQPVADNATAAGRALNRRVEVTALK
;
A
#
# COMPACT_ATOMS: atom_id res chain seq x y z
N MET A 1 -56.89 -58.96 7.06
CA MET A 1 -55.68 -58.95 6.23
C MET A 1 -55.17 -57.50 6.14
N LYS A 2 -54.10 -57.13 6.91
CA LYS A 2 -53.52 -55.77 6.96
C LYS A 2 -52.28 -55.77 6.06
N ARG A 3 -52.32 -55.01 4.98
CA ARG A 3 -51.10 -54.74 4.14
C ARG A 3 -50.30 -53.64 4.79
N ARG A 4 -49.06 -53.95 5.14
CA ARG A 4 -48.03 -52.99 5.56
C ARG A 4 -47.34 -52.50 4.29
N THR A 5 -47.42 -51.22 4.05
CA THR A 5 -46.56 -50.48 3.07
C THR A 5 -45.29 -50.06 3.75
N LEU A 6 -44.16 -50.54 3.25
CA LEU A 6 -42.83 -50.04 3.61
C LEU A 6 -42.61 -48.68 2.88
N GLY A 7 -42.44 -47.62 3.64
CA GLY A 7 -41.95 -46.34 3.12
C GLY A 7 -40.42 -46.36 3.06
N VAL A 8 -39.86 -46.19 1.86
CA VAL A 8 -38.44 -45.96 1.64
C VAL A 8 -38.18 -44.46 1.86
N ALA A 9 -37.45 -44.15 2.92
CA ALA A 9 -36.96 -42.78 3.15
C ALA A 9 -35.72 -42.52 2.27
N VAL A 10 -35.88 -41.69 1.25
CA VAL A 10 -34.78 -41.16 0.48
C VAL A 10 -34.18 -40.01 1.28
N ALA A 11 -32.99 -40.21 1.87
CA ALA A 11 -32.23 -39.18 2.48
C ALA A 11 -31.63 -38.29 1.37
N ALA A 12 -32.23 -37.13 1.14
CA ALA A 12 -31.64 -36.07 0.30
C ALA A 12 -30.49 -35.44 1.05
N TRP A 13 -29.27 -35.69 0.61
CA TRP A 13 -28.11 -34.95 1.02
C TRP A 13 -28.20 -33.54 0.41
N LEU A 14 -28.66 -32.58 1.20
CA LEU A 14 -28.49 -31.15 0.90
C LEU A 14 -27.02 -30.83 1.05
N VAL A 15 -26.29 -30.83 -0.07
CA VAL A 15 -25.01 -30.12 -0.17
C VAL A 15 -25.37 -28.65 -0.07
N GLY A 16 -25.28 -28.10 1.13
CA GLY A 16 -25.34 -26.68 1.37
C GLY A 16 -24.12 -26.03 0.74
N ALA A 17 -24.29 -25.47 -0.47
CA ALA A 17 -23.40 -24.49 -0.99
C ALA A 17 -23.44 -23.28 -0.02
N ALA A 18 -22.49 -23.22 0.90
CA ALA A 18 -22.26 -22.02 1.67
C ALA A 18 -21.91 -20.92 0.66
N ALA A 19 -22.87 -20.06 0.37
CA ALA A 19 -22.62 -18.78 -0.27
C ALA A 19 -21.72 -18.01 0.69
N PHE A 20 -20.41 -18.07 0.45
CA PHE A 20 -19.49 -17.14 1.07
C PHE A 20 -19.91 -15.75 0.63
N ALA A 21 -20.46 -14.96 1.59
CA ALA A 21 -20.62 -13.54 1.43
C ALA A 21 -19.27 -12.99 0.92
N GLN A 22 -19.31 -12.22 -0.16
CA GLN A 22 -18.17 -11.47 -0.70
C GLN A 22 -17.79 -10.32 0.27
N GLY A 23 -17.33 -10.66 1.47
CA GLY A 23 -16.38 -9.88 2.22
C GLY A 23 -15.04 -10.12 1.53
N GLY A 24 -14.56 -9.15 0.75
CA GLY A 24 -13.37 -9.30 -0.07
C GLY A 24 -12.20 -9.77 0.78
N ARG A 25 -11.63 -10.93 0.46
CA ARG A 25 -10.39 -11.43 1.07
C ARG A 25 -9.29 -10.40 0.77
N THR A 26 -8.58 -9.95 1.80
CA THR A 26 -7.48 -8.98 1.63
C THR A 26 -6.26 -9.72 1.10
N ASN A 27 -5.71 -9.26 -0.03
CA ASN A 27 -4.38 -9.69 -0.49
C ASN A 27 -3.34 -9.09 0.45
N ILE A 28 -2.68 -9.94 1.25
CA ILE A 28 -1.67 -9.49 2.24
C ILE A 28 -0.36 -9.06 1.59
N LEU A 29 -0.15 -9.33 0.29
CA LEU A 29 1.07 -8.97 -0.43
C LEU A 29 1.07 -7.53 -0.94
N GLU A 30 -0.07 -6.83 -0.94
CA GLU A 30 -0.09 -5.43 -1.39
C GLU A 30 0.88 -4.55 -0.57
N LEU A 31 1.55 -3.61 -1.23
CA LEU A 31 2.46 -2.63 -0.62
C LEU A 31 1.84 -1.95 0.60
N ILE A 32 0.54 -1.60 0.52
CA ILE A 32 -0.18 -0.96 1.62
C ILE A 32 -0.24 -1.82 2.89
N ASN A 33 -0.09 -3.13 2.76
CA ASN A 33 -0.05 -4.08 3.86
C ASN A 33 1.38 -4.31 4.40
N GLY A 34 2.38 -3.60 3.85
CA GLY A 34 3.76 -3.61 4.33
C GLY A 34 4.60 -4.79 3.78
N THR A 35 4.19 -5.42 2.69
CA THR A 35 5.02 -6.39 1.99
C THR A 35 6.02 -5.68 1.10
N VAL A 36 7.25 -6.19 1.04
CA VAL A 36 8.34 -5.62 0.25
C VAL A 36 9.03 -6.71 -0.58
N VAL A 37 9.53 -6.34 -1.76
CA VAL A 37 10.39 -7.21 -2.56
C VAL A 37 11.75 -7.29 -1.89
N ALA A 38 12.14 -8.48 -1.46
CA ALA A 38 13.47 -8.76 -0.89
C ALA A 38 14.49 -9.00 -2.00
N SER A 39 14.09 -9.69 -3.08
CA SER A 39 14.92 -9.88 -4.28
C SER A 39 14.07 -10.34 -5.47
N SER A 40 14.58 -10.10 -6.67
CA SER A 40 14.11 -10.72 -7.92
C SER A 40 15.30 -11.20 -8.76
N SER A 41 15.10 -12.24 -9.57
CA SER A 41 16.17 -12.82 -10.38
C SER A 41 16.61 -11.90 -11.51
N SER A 42 15.69 -11.14 -12.10
CA SER A 42 15.91 -10.13 -13.12
C SER A 42 14.66 -9.23 -13.20
N ALA A 43 14.76 -8.10 -13.90
CA ALA A 43 13.62 -7.29 -14.28
C ALA A 43 13.92 -6.49 -15.55
N TYR A 44 12.98 -6.42 -16.47
CA TYR A 44 13.02 -5.50 -17.60
C TYR A 44 12.73 -4.09 -17.12
N GLY A 45 13.52 -3.11 -17.55
CA GLY A 45 13.41 -1.72 -17.06
C GLY A 45 11.99 -1.15 -17.15
N GLY A 46 11.49 -0.68 -16.02
CA GLY A 46 10.12 -0.18 -15.88
C GLY A 46 9.05 -1.28 -15.61
N TRP A 47 9.48 -2.55 -15.46
CA TRP A 47 8.65 -3.71 -15.13
C TRP A 47 9.22 -4.45 -13.91
N GLU A 48 9.41 -3.69 -12.84
CA GLU A 48 10.06 -4.15 -11.63
C GLU A 48 9.11 -4.96 -10.74
N ALA A 49 9.66 -5.83 -9.91
CA ALA A 49 8.86 -6.76 -9.11
C ALA A 49 7.88 -6.09 -8.12
N GLN A 50 8.13 -4.86 -7.67
CA GLN A 50 7.21 -4.14 -6.80
C GLN A 50 5.87 -3.80 -7.45
N TYR A 51 5.78 -3.75 -8.76
CA TYR A 51 4.51 -3.57 -9.45
C TYR A 51 3.57 -4.78 -9.30
N THR A 52 4.09 -5.96 -8.96
CA THR A 52 3.26 -7.13 -8.62
C THR A 52 2.56 -7.02 -7.26
N LEU A 53 2.78 -5.91 -6.53
CA LEU A 53 2.26 -5.66 -5.18
C LEU A 53 1.41 -4.37 -5.12
N ASP A 54 1.16 -3.70 -6.25
CA ASP A 54 0.45 -2.41 -6.26
C ASP A 54 -1.08 -2.56 -6.29
N GLY A 55 -1.58 -3.77 -6.47
CA GLY A 55 -3.01 -4.10 -6.54
C GLY A 55 -3.63 -3.73 -7.89
N SER A 56 -2.85 -3.78 -8.98
CA SER A 56 -3.27 -3.47 -10.33
C SER A 56 -2.67 -4.43 -11.35
N THR A 57 -3.45 -4.82 -12.35
CA THR A 57 -2.97 -5.63 -13.48
C THR A 57 -2.60 -4.78 -14.71
N LYS A 58 -2.39 -3.47 -14.55
CA LYS A 58 -1.96 -2.59 -15.64
C LYS A 58 -0.46 -2.67 -15.91
N ARG A 59 0.31 -3.01 -14.90
CA ARG A 59 1.76 -3.19 -14.93
C ARG A 59 2.13 -4.24 -13.89
N GLY A 60 3.14 -5.03 -14.17
CA GLY A 60 3.65 -6.06 -13.28
C GLY A 60 5.16 -6.21 -13.43
N TRP A 61 5.65 -7.39 -13.18
CA TRP A 61 7.04 -7.78 -13.39
C TRP A 61 7.20 -8.49 -14.73
N CYS A 62 8.28 -8.14 -15.45
CA CYS A 62 8.74 -8.83 -16.64
C CYS A 62 10.23 -9.22 -16.46
N SER A 63 10.62 -10.41 -16.89
CA SER A 63 12.02 -10.81 -16.91
C SER A 63 12.83 -9.97 -17.92
N GLU A 64 14.15 -9.84 -17.71
CA GLU A 64 15.04 -9.34 -18.76
C GLU A 64 14.97 -10.27 -19.98
N GLU A 65 15.24 -9.67 -21.15
CA GLU A 65 15.25 -10.38 -22.44
C GLU A 65 16.21 -11.57 -22.44
N GLY A 66 15.75 -12.71 -22.93
CA GLY A 66 16.54 -13.93 -23.12
C GLY A 66 17.03 -14.61 -21.84
N LYS A 67 16.62 -14.15 -20.65
CA LYS A 67 16.98 -14.86 -19.41
C LYS A 67 16.23 -16.18 -19.29
N PRO A 68 16.93 -17.28 -19.00
CA PRO A 68 16.30 -18.59 -18.90
C PRO A 68 15.47 -18.73 -17.62
N LEU A 69 14.43 -19.56 -17.69
CA LEU A 69 13.72 -20.05 -16.52
C LEU A 69 14.65 -20.96 -15.65
N PRO A 70 14.45 -21.04 -14.33
CA PRO A 70 13.36 -20.41 -13.56
C PRO A 70 13.66 -18.95 -13.17
N HIS A 71 12.61 -18.15 -13.06
CA HIS A 71 12.69 -16.82 -12.47
C HIS A 71 12.11 -16.81 -11.07
N SER A 72 12.65 -16.00 -10.17
CA SER A 72 12.16 -15.93 -8.80
C SER A 72 11.96 -14.50 -8.32
N ILE A 73 10.89 -14.31 -7.54
CA ILE A 73 10.61 -13.12 -6.75
C ILE A 73 10.48 -13.56 -5.30
N VAL A 74 11.28 -12.96 -4.42
CA VAL A 74 11.22 -13.20 -2.97
C VAL A 74 10.61 -11.98 -2.30
N LEU A 75 9.58 -12.22 -1.50
CA LEU A 75 8.84 -11.20 -0.76
C LEU A 75 9.06 -11.36 0.73
N GLU A 76 9.22 -10.23 1.43
CA GLU A 76 9.19 -10.15 2.88
C GLU A 76 7.84 -9.59 3.31
N LEU A 77 7.06 -10.37 4.04
CA LEU A 77 5.75 -9.95 4.58
C LEU A 77 5.93 -8.94 5.71
N ALA A 78 4.89 -8.16 5.99
CA ALA A 78 4.91 -7.17 7.08
C ALA A 78 5.19 -7.81 8.45
N GLN A 79 4.69 -9.01 8.66
CA GLN A 79 4.78 -9.79 9.90
C GLN A 79 4.61 -11.28 9.55
N PRO A 80 4.81 -12.21 10.47
CA PRO A 80 4.41 -13.60 10.24
C PRO A 80 2.91 -13.71 9.96
N TYR A 81 2.56 -14.50 8.95
CA TYR A 81 1.17 -14.83 8.60
C TYR A 81 0.96 -16.33 8.55
N THR A 82 -0.20 -16.79 8.98
CA THR A 82 -0.70 -18.12 8.70
C THR A 82 -1.47 -18.07 7.38
N LEU A 83 -0.86 -18.59 6.31
CA LEU A 83 -1.42 -18.59 4.97
C LEU A 83 -2.40 -19.74 4.77
N THR A 84 -3.42 -19.50 3.94
CA THR A 84 -4.42 -20.49 3.50
C THR A 84 -4.42 -20.69 1.99
N SER A 85 -4.06 -19.68 1.19
CA SER A 85 -3.95 -19.79 -0.26
C SER A 85 -3.00 -18.75 -0.83
N VAL A 86 -2.53 -19.01 -2.05
CA VAL A 86 -1.69 -18.14 -2.86
C VAL A 86 -2.23 -18.08 -4.28
N ALA A 87 -2.04 -16.96 -4.97
CA ALA A 87 -2.46 -16.81 -6.36
C ALA A 87 -1.42 -16.01 -7.17
N VAL A 88 -1.48 -16.21 -8.48
CA VAL A 88 -0.69 -15.48 -9.47
C VAL A 88 -1.63 -15.01 -10.57
N ASN A 89 -1.55 -13.75 -10.91
CA ASN A 89 -2.41 -13.12 -11.90
C ASN A 89 -1.56 -12.57 -13.04
N THR A 90 -1.89 -12.99 -14.27
CA THR A 90 -1.28 -12.51 -15.52
C THR A 90 -2.32 -11.80 -16.40
N THR A 91 -3.51 -11.50 -15.87
CA THR A 91 -4.53 -10.73 -16.60
C THR A 91 -4.00 -9.33 -16.91
N GLY A 92 -4.06 -8.93 -18.18
CA GLY A 92 -3.57 -7.63 -18.62
C GLY A 92 -2.08 -7.61 -19.01
N ASP A 93 -1.42 -8.78 -19.05
CA ASP A 93 -0.06 -8.92 -19.57
C ASP A 93 0.04 -8.59 -21.07
N GLN A 94 1.27 -8.59 -21.59
CA GLN A 94 1.58 -8.25 -22.98
C GLN A 94 1.34 -9.42 -23.97
N GLU A 95 0.56 -10.43 -23.58
CA GLU A 95 0.29 -11.64 -24.36
C GLU A 95 -0.10 -11.40 -25.83
N PRO A 96 -0.91 -10.36 -26.17
CA PRO A 96 -1.22 -10.07 -27.57
C PRO A 96 -0.01 -9.64 -28.42
N GLY A 97 0.95 -8.93 -27.82
CA GLY A 97 2.17 -8.45 -28.49
C GLY A 97 3.34 -9.45 -28.37
N TYR A 98 3.36 -10.23 -27.31
CA TYR A 98 4.44 -11.19 -26.99
C TYR A 98 3.85 -12.56 -26.64
N PRO A 99 3.38 -13.34 -27.64
CA PRO A 99 2.69 -14.60 -27.40
C PRO A 99 3.47 -15.55 -26.52
N GLY A 100 2.81 -16.10 -25.50
CA GLY A 100 3.40 -17.04 -24.55
C GLY A 100 4.16 -16.42 -23.39
N ILE A 101 4.10 -15.10 -23.21
CA ILE A 101 4.82 -14.36 -22.17
C ILE A 101 4.28 -14.63 -20.75
N SER A 102 2.97 -14.94 -20.63
CA SER A 102 2.32 -15.23 -19.34
C SER A 102 3.04 -16.33 -18.58
N ALA A 103 3.30 -16.15 -17.29
CA ALA A 103 3.70 -17.24 -16.41
C ALA A 103 2.66 -18.37 -16.44
N LYS A 104 3.12 -19.64 -16.48
CA LYS A 104 2.25 -20.83 -16.59
C LYS A 104 2.28 -21.70 -15.35
N THR A 105 3.45 -21.91 -14.81
CA THR A 105 3.65 -22.73 -13.61
C THR A 105 4.52 -21.98 -12.64
N VAL A 106 4.00 -21.76 -11.43
CA VAL A 106 4.71 -21.03 -10.37
C VAL A 106 4.74 -21.89 -9.11
N VAL A 107 5.93 -22.24 -8.66
CA VAL A 107 6.16 -22.91 -7.37
C VAL A 107 6.25 -21.84 -6.29
N VAL A 108 5.41 -21.95 -5.27
CA VAL A 108 5.42 -21.03 -4.13
C VAL A 108 5.98 -21.73 -2.91
N SER A 109 7.01 -21.15 -2.34
CA SER A 109 7.66 -21.64 -1.13
C SER A 109 7.65 -20.60 -0.03
N GLY A 110 7.57 -21.03 1.23
CA GLY A 110 7.54 -20.16 2.40
C GLY A 110 8.71 -20.42 3.34
N SER A 111 9.15 -19.37 4.02
CA SER A 111 10.19 -19.42 5.06
C SER A 111 9.77 -18.61 6.28
N THR A 112 10.19 -19.07 7.46
CA THR A 112 10.17 -18.29 8.72
C THR A 112 11.57 -17.84 9.13
N THR A 113 12.62 -18.22 8.38
CA THR A 113 14.03 -18.07 8.76
C THR A 113 14.65 -16.81 8.17
N SER A 114 14.62 -16.67 6.83
CA SER A 114 15.23 -15.54 6.13
C SER A 114 14.73 -15.42 4.69
N ALA A 115 15.09 -14.31 4.01
CA ALA A 115 14.84 -14.10 2.59
C ALA A 115 15.68 -15.02 1.69
N THR A 116 16.74 -15.62 2.21
CA THR A 116 17.70 -16.42 1.40
C THR A 116 17.72 -17.90 1.75
N GLY A 117 16.97 -18.33 2.79
CA GLY A 117 17.02 -19.72 3.25
C GLY A 117 15.78 -20.15 4.05
N GLY A 118 15.73 -21.47 4.32
CA GLY A 118 14.64 -22.08 5.10
C GLY A 118 13.32 -22.22 4.33
N PHE A 119 13.34 -22.13 3.01
CA PHE A 119 12.16 -22.27 2.17
C PHE A 119 11.70 -23.74 2.07
N SER A 120 10.39 -23.93 2.24
CA SER A 120 9.70 -25.20 1.96
C SER A 120 8.55 -24.93 0.99
N GLU A 121 8.35 -25.83 0.04
CA GLU A 121 7.23 -25.71 -0.91
C GLU A 121 5.89 -25.74 -0.19
N LEU A 122 5.01 -24.81 -0.55
CA LEU A 122 3.65 -24.64 -0.02
C LEU A 122 2.60 -25.06 -1.04
N ALA A 123 2.80 -24.66 -2.29
CA ALA A 123 1.87 -24.92 -3.37
C ALA A 123 2.53 -24.73 -4.74
N THR A 124 1.99 -25.38 -5.75
CA THR A 124 2.25 -25.09 -7.15
C THR A 124 1.00 -24.46 -7.77
N VAL A 125 1.13 -23.24 -8.29
CA VAL A 125 0.03 -22.50 -8.94
C VAL A 125 0.10 -22.76 -10.45
N ARG A 126 -1.01 -23.23 -11.04
CA ARG A 126 -1.22 -23.34 -12.48
C ARG A 126 -1.95 -22.09 -12.95
N VAL A 127 -1.32 -21.29 -13.78
CA VAL A 127 -1.85 -20.01 -14.23
C VAL A 127 -2.37 -20.17 -15.66
N PRO A 128 -3.67 -19.88 -15.91
CA PRO A 128 -4.19 -19.79 -17.29
C PRO A 128 -3.45 -18.70 -18.07
N LYS A 129 -3.37 -18.87 -19.39
CA LYS A 129 -2.80 -17.86 -20.28
C LYS A 129 -3.58 -16.55 -20.16
N ALA A 130 -2.89 -15.43 -19.93
CA ALA A 130 -3.49 -14.12 -19.67
C ALA A 130 -4.62 -14.19 -18.63
N GLY A 131 -4.41 -14.94 -17.53
CA GLY A 131 -5.45 -15.22 -16.55
C GLY A 131 -4.94 -15.26 -15.11
N ARG A 132 -5.80 -15.65 -14.19
CA ARG A 132 -5.50 -15.77 -12.77
C ARG A 132 -5.58 -17.23 -12.31
N GLY A 133 -4.50 -17.73 -11.71
CA GLY A 133 -4.48 -19.04 -11.04
C GLY A 133 -4.43 -18.87 -9.54
N GLU A 134 -5.11 -19.75 -8.80
CA GLU A 134 -5.08 -19.81 -7.33
C GLU A 134 -4.89 -21.25 -6.86
N SER A 135 -4.13 -21.44 -5.79
CA SER A 135 -3.97 -22.72 -5.11
C SER A 135 -4.20 -22.55 -3.62
N ALA A 136 -5.14 -23.31 -3.08
CA ALA A 136 -5.26 -23.49 -1.64
C ALA A 136 -4.05 -24.29 -1.14
N LEU A 137 -3.53 -23.95 0.04
CA LEU A 137 -2.50 -24.75 0.69
C LEU A 137 -3.11 -26.04 1.24
N ALA A 138 -2.39 -27.17 1.13
CA ALA A 138 -2.84 -28.46 1.69
C ALA A 138 -3.10 -28.39 3.21
N LYS A 139 -2.36 -27.54 3.89
CA LYS A 139 -2.56 -27.13 5.30
C LYS A 139 -2.11 -25.69 5.47
N PRO A 140 -2.72 -24.92 6.41
CA PRO A 140 -2.24 -23.58 6.74
C PRO A 140 -0.76 -23.61 7.15
N ALA A 141 0.01 -22.62 6.68
CA ALA A 141 1.45 -22.54 6.94
C ALA A 141 1.84 -21.15 7.46
N VAL A 142 2.64 -21.12 8.51
CA VAL A 142 3.20 -19.87 9.02
C VAL A 142 4.42 -19.49 8.19
N VAL A 143 4.44 -18.26 7.69
CA VAL A 143 5.52 -17.74 6.87
C VAL A 143 5.84 -16.29 7.21
N ARG A 144 7.08 -15.88 6.97
CA ARG A 144 7.55 -14.50 7.04
C ARG A 144 8.08 -14.03 5.69
N TRP A 145 8.59 -14.96 4.90
CA TRP A 145 9.06 -14.76 3.53
C TRP A 145 8.35 -15.72 2.58
N LEU A 146 8.05 -15.24 1.38
CA LEU A 146 7.49 -16.04 0.29
C LEU A 146 8.43 -15.95 -0.91
N LYS A 147 8.67 -17.08 -1.57
CA LYS A 147 9.34 -17.16 -2.85
C LYS A 147 8.34 -17.66 -3.90
N PHE A 148 8.14 -16.87 -4.93
CA PHE A 148 7.40 -17.25 -6.13
C PHE A 148 8.44 -17.57 -7.21
N GLU A 149 8.48 -18.81 -7.67
CA GLU A 149 9.43 -19.28 -8.66
C GLU A 149 8.69 -19.71 -9.93
N VAL A 150 8.80 -18.92 -11.00
CA VAL A 150 8.20 -19.22 -12.29
C VAL A 150 9.06 -20.26 -12.98
N THR A 151 8.56 -21.48 -13.11
CA THR A 151 9.26 -22.63 -13.70
C THR A 151 8.87 -22.89 -15.15
N ALA A 152 7.77 -22.31 -15.62
CA ALA A 152 7.32 -22.36 -17.02
C ALA A 152 6.46 -21.12 -17.34
N ASN A 153 6.58 -20.63 -18.59
CA ASN A 153 5.65 -19.71 -19.22
C ASN A 153 4.86 -20.41 -20.35
N TRP A 154 4.06 -19.70 -21.12
CA TRP A 154 3.26 -20.27 -22.21
C TRP A 154 4.01 -20.37 -23.54
N GLY A 155 5.34 -20.30 -23.53
CA GLY A 155 6.21 -20.62 -24.68
C GLY A 155 6.96 -19.44 -25.26
N ASN A 156 6.90 -18.25 -24.67
CA ASN A 156 7.77 -17.14 -25.06
C ASN A 156 9.22 -17.49 -24.64
N LYS A 157 10.18 -17.22 -25.55
CA LYS A 157 11.60 -17.56 -25.33
C LYS A 157 12.38 -16.40 -24.73
N ASP A 158 11.89 -15.18 -24.90
CA ASP A 158 12.60 -13.95 -24.58
C ASP A 158 12.15 -13.36 -23.23
N TYR A 159 10.85 -13.48 -22.92
CA TYR A 159 10.26 -12.83 -21.75
C TYR A 159 9.31 -13.72 -20.97
N THR A 160 9.12 -13.39 -19.71
CA THR A 160 8.10 -13.95 -18.82
C THR A 160 7.48 -12.83 -17.99
N GLU A 161 6.14 -12.76 -17.94
CA GLU A 161 5.40 -11.74 -17.19
C GLU A 161 4.54 -12.32 -16.06
N VAL A 162 4.46 -11.55 -14.97
CA VAL A 162 3.50 -11.70 -13.88
C VAL A 162 2.97 -10.31 -13.54
N MET A 163 1.65 -10.13 -13.52
CA MET A 163 1.02 -8.84 -13.23
C MET A 163 0.83 -8.62 -11.73
N GLU A 164 0.28 -9.62 -11.00
CA GLU A 164 0.07 -9.54 -9.57
C GLU A 164 0.41 -10.86 -8.87
N LEU A 165 1.01 -10.74 -7.69
CA LEU A 165 1.19 -11.81 -6.73
C LEU A 165 0.21 -11.64 -5.57
N GLU A 166 -0.42 -12.72 -5.16
CA GLU A 166 -1.44 -12.68 -4.13
C GLU A 166 -1.21 -13.78 -3.08
N ALA A 167 -1.46 -13.45 -1.83
CA ALA A 167 -1.55 -14.42 -0.74
C ALA A 167 -2.65 -14.02 0.23
N TYR A 168 -3.25 -15.04 0.85
CA TYR A 168 -4.36 -14.87 1.76
C TYR A 168 -4.12 -15.65 3.05
N GLY A 169 -4.39 -14.98 4.16
CA GLY A 169 -4.15 -15.54 5.48
C GLY A 169 -4.41 -14.53 6.59
N THR A 170 -4.07 -14.91 7.80
CA THR A 170 -4.24 -14.08 8.99
C THR A 170 -2.90 -13.81 9.66
N PRO A 171 -2.71 -12.63 10.28
CA PRO A 171 -1.53 -12.36 11.09
C PRO A 171 -1.34 -13.42 12.17
N SER A 172 -0.12 -13.89 12.36
CA SER A 172 0.25 -14.88 13.38
C SER A 172 1.38 -14.43 14.30
N GLY A 173 1.83 -13.18 14.16
CA GLY A 173 2.84 -12.56 14.99
C GLY A 173 2.76 -11.03 14.92
N PRO A 174 3.51 -10.32 15.78
CA PRO A 174 3.50 -8.87 15.81
C PRO A 174 4.11 -8.27 14.54
N ALA A 175 3.55 -7.15 14.09
CA ALA A 175 4.18 -6.33 13.07
C ALA A 175 5.39 -5.60 13.70
N PRO A 176 6.58 -5.64 13.06
CA PRO A 176 7.72 -4.85 13.52
C PRO A 176 7.43 -3.35 13.36
N SER A 177 7.81 -2.56 14.34
CA SER A 177 7.93 -1.11 14.16
C SER A 177 9.31 -0.80 13.60
N VAL A 178 9.37 0.05 12.59
CA VAL A 178 10.63 0.43 11.96
C VAL A 178 10.82 1.94 12.13
N ASN A 179 12.04 2.35 12.48
CA ASN A 179 12.42 3.76 12.46
C ASN A 179 13.06 4.07 11.09
N VAL A 180 12.40 4.95 10.33
CA VAL A 180 12.84 5.35 9.00
C VAL A 180 13.91 6.45 9.03
N THR A 181 14.27 7.00 10.20
CA THR A 181 15.27 8.05 10.32
C THR A 181 16.62 7.60 9.75
N GLY A 182 17.16 8.37 8.81
CA GLY A 182 18.46 8.10 8.19
C GLY A 182 18.57 8.69 6.80
N VAL A 183 19.65 8.37 6.11
CA VAL A 183 19.86 8.71 4.71
C VAL A 183 19.82 7.44 3.89
N TYR A 184 19.11 7.51 2.77
CA TYR A 184 18.96 6.41 1.81
C TYR A 184 19.47 6.90 0.45
N GLN A 185 20.39 6.15 -0.15
CA GLN A 185 20.74 6.37 -1.54
C GLN A 185 19.61 5.79 -2.40
N THR A 186 18.91 6.64 -3.13
CA THR A 186 17.76 6.30 -3.96
C THR A 186 18.03 6.52 -5.44
N ASP A 187 17.09 6.08 -6.28
CA ASP A 187 17.09 6.33 -7.74
C ASP A 187 17.03 7.85 -8.06
N TYR A 188 16.55 8.65 -7.10
CA TYR A 188 16.46 10.13 -7.20
C TYR A 188 17.48 10.85 -6.34
N GLY A 189 18.63 10.19 -6.05
CA GLY A 189 19.70 10.73 -5.21
C GLY A 189 19.47 10.49 -3.72
N PRO A 190 20.29 11.09 -2.84
CA PRO A 190 20.18 10.93 -1.40
C PRO A 190 18.85 11.47 -0.87
N LEU A 191 18.11 10.61 -0.17
CA LEU A 191 16.88 10.93 0.55
C LEU A 191 17.17 10.89 2.05
N ARG A 192 17.10 12.04 2.73
CA ARG A 192 17.17 12.13 4.18
C ARG A 192 15.77 12.09 4.77
N LEU A 193 15.54 11.18 5.71
CA LEU A 193 14.30 11.08 6.46
C LEU A 193 14.54 11.28 7.95
N GLN A 194 13.57 11.90 8.63
CA GLN A 194 13.50 12.02 10.07
C GLN A 194 12.09 11.66 10.52
N GLN A 195 12.00 10.70 11.44
CA GLN A 195 10.74 10.26 12.04
C GLN A 195 10.66 10.76 13.48
N ASP A 196 9.50 11.30 13.83
CA ASP A 196 9.12 11.67 15.20
C ASP A 196 7.66 11.25 15.45
N ASN A 197 7.43 10.36 16.43
CA ASN A 197 6.09 9.86 16.81
C ASN A 197 5.21 9.41 15.62
N GLY A 198 5.83 8.76 14.61
CA GLY A 198 5.13 8.31 13.42
C GLY A 198 4.99 9.35 12.31
N LEU A 199 5.25 10.63 12.59
CA LEU A 199 5.37 11.66 11.58
C LEU A 199 6.73 11.56 10.90
N VAL A 200 6.78 11.80 9.59
CA VAL A 200 8.02 11.71 8.79
C VAL A 200 8.18 12.98 7.98
N ARG A 201 9.37 13.52 8.04
CA ARG A 201 9.84 14.63 7.20
C ARG A 201 11.11 14.22 6.50
N GLY A 202 11.32 14.77 5.33
CA GLY A 202 12.54 14.50 4.59
C GLY A 202 12.80 15.50 3.50
N CYS A 203 13.98 15.34 2.90
CA CYS A 203 14.43 16.14 1.77
C CYS A 203 15.30 15.30 0.85
N TYR A 204 15.30 15.65 -0.43
CA TYR A 204 16.06 15.02 -1.49
C TYR A 204 16.43 16.09 -2.57
N TYR A 205 17.11 15.71 -3.64
CA TYR A 205 17.65 16.68 -4.62
C TYR A 205 18.41 17.83 -3.95
N ASP A 206 19.40 17.49 -3.09
CA ASP A 206 20.21 18.46 -2.36
C ASP A 206 19.40 19.56 -1.65
N GLY A 207 18.23 19.17 -1.12
CA GLY A 207 17.34 20.07 -0.38
C GLY A 207 16.33 20.85 -1.20
N ALA A 208 16.38 20.79 -2.54
CA ALA A 208 15.42 21.46 -3.42
C ALA A 208 14.02 20.80 -3.39
N ALA A 209 13.92 19.59 -2.84
CA ALA A 209 12.69 18.83 -2.73
C ALA A 209 12.43 18.37 -1.30
N GLN A 210 11.18 18.24 -0.95
CA GLN A 210 10.72 17.86 0.38
C GLN A 210 9.74 16.69 0.33
N ILE A 211 9.70 15.94 1.42
CA ILE A 211 8.72 14.88 1.66
C ILE A 211 8.17 15.00 3.08
N ASP A 212 6.85 14.97 3.21
CA ASP A 212 6.16 15.03 4.49
C ASP A 212 5.03 14.00 4.54
N GLY A 213 4.96 13.24 5.62
CA GLY A 213 3.97 12.19 5.76
C GLY A 213 3.97 11.50 7.10
N SER A 214 3.56 10.25 7.10
CA SER A 214 3.55 9.41 8.30
C SER A 214 3.93 7.98 7.99
N VAL A 215 4.48 7.31 9.00
CA VAL A 215 4.76 5.87 8.95
C VAL A 215 3.85 5.14 9.94
N LYS A 216 3.24 4.05 9.46
CA LYS A 216 2.48 3.10 10.28
C LYS A 216 3.03 1.70 10.06
N GLY A 217 3.55 1.07 11.12
CA GLY A 217 4.31 -0.17 10.97
C GLY A 217 5.54 0.07 10.10
N ARG A 218 5.52 -0.45 8.88
CA ARG A 218 6.58 -0.31 7.86
C ARG A 218 6.18 0.54 6.67
N VAL A 219 4.95 1.01 6.61
CA VAL A 219 4.40 1.74 5.46
C VAL A 219 4.49 3.24 5.70
N LEU A 220 5.30 3.90 4.89
CA LEU A 220 5.39 5.35 4.79
C LEU A 220 4.43 5.84 3.70
N GLN A 221 3.50 6.71 4.05
CA GLN A 221 2.67 7.48 3.12
C GLN A 221 3.03 8.95 3.23
N ALA A 222 3.35 9.59 2.11
CA ALA A 222 3.81 10.98 2.14
C ALA A 222 3.42 11.76 0.88
N GLU A 223 3.40 13.08 1.02
CA GLU A 223 3.39 14.04 -0.08
C GLU A 223 4.84 14.43 -0.39
N TRP A 224 5.24 14.35 -1.64
CA TRP A 224 6.49 14.92 -2.12
C TRP A 224 6.24 16.26 -2.83
N ARG A 225 7.22 17.17 -2.73
CA ARG A 225 7.15 18.50 -3.32
C ARG A 225 8.51 18.91 -3.88
N GLN A 226 8.47 19.55 -5.05
CA GLN A 226 9.63 20.10 -5.75
C GLN A 226 9.30 21.51 -6.23
N ASP A 227 10.32 22.23 -6.68
CA ASP A 227 10.21 23.56 -7.30
C ASP A 227 9.38 24.52 -6.43
N GLU A 228 9.72 24.63 -5.14
CA GLU A 228 9.02 25.47 -4.17
C GLU A 228 7.52 25.13 -4.04
N GLY A 229 7.16 23.86 -4.27
CA GLY A 229 5.79 23.38 -4.20
C GLY A 229 4.97 23.53 -5.48
N LYS A 230 5.56 23.96 -6.60
CA LYS A 230 4.88 23.97 -7.91
C LYS A 230 4.61 22.58 -8.44
N ARG A 231 5.46 21.61 -8.10
CA ARG A 231 5.28 20.19 -8.43
C ARG A 231 5.04 19.43 -7.13
N VAL A 232 3.92 18.75 -7.08
CA VAL A 232 3.49 17.95 -5.92
C VAL A 232 2.96 16.59 -6.36
N GLY A 233 3.08 15.62 -5.49
CA GLY A 233 2.48 14.31 -5.68
C GLY A 233 2.50 13.49 -4.41
N ALA A 234 2.12 12.25 -4.53
CA ALA A 234 2.03 11.32 -3.41
C ALA A 234 3.00 10.15 -3.59
N VAL A 235 3.44 9.58 -2.49
CA VAL A 235 4.31 8.41 -2.48
C VAL A 235 3.90 7.46 -1.36
N ILE A 236 4.00 6.18 -1.65
CA ILE A 236 3.91 5.13 -0.65
C ILE A 236 5.16 4.26 -0.74
N MET A 237 5.81 4.05 0.39
CA MET A 237 7.02 3.24 0.50
C MET A 237 6.88 2.23 1.63
N VAL A 238 7.50 1.08 1.47
CA VAL A 238 7.64 0.08 2.53
C VAL A 238 9.11 -0.02 2.91
N VAL A 239 9.37 0.02 4.20
CA VAL A 239 10.72 -0.13 4.75
C VAL A 239 10.97 -1.59 5.07
N SER A 240 12.13 -2.15 4.72
CA SER A 240 12.54 -3.50 5.14
C SER A 240 12.56 -3.62 6.66
N SER A 241 12.39 -4.83 7.20
CA SER A 241 12.30 -5.03 8.67
C SER A 241 13.57 -4.63 9.42
N ASP A 242 14.71 -4.68 8.76
CA ASP A 242 16.00 -4.23 9.28
C ASP A 242 16.26 -2.72 9.10
N GLY A 243 15.32 -2.01 8.45
CA GLY A 243 15.40 -0.58 8.20
C GLY A 243 16.43 -0.19 7.12
N THR A 244 16.98 -1.15 6.37
CA THR A 244 18.09 -0.89 5.44
C THR A 244 17.64 -0.53 4.03
N ALA A 245 16.40 -0.86 3.65
CA ALA A 245 15.87 -0.60 2.31
C ALA A 245 14.49 0.06 2.35
N LEU A 246 14.24 0.89 1.34
CA LEU A 246 12.94 1.48 1.00
C LEU A 246 12.53 0.97 -0.38
N ASN A 247 11.28 0.55 -0.54
CA ASN A 247 10.72 0.19 -1.84
C ASN A 247 9.31 0.75 -1.93
N GLY A 248 8.98 1.41 -3.03
CA GLY A 248 7.67 2.00 -3.18
C GLY A 248 7.37 2.49 -4.57
N VAL A 249 6.22 3.13 -4.69
CA VAL A 249 5.73 3.74 -5.91
C VAL A 249 5.28 5.17 -5.64
N TRP A 250 5.45 6.05 -6.64
CA TRP A 250 5.07 7.44 -6.51
C TRP A 250 4.09 7.85 -7.61
N PHE A 251 3.30 8.86 -7.31
CA PHE A 251 2.21 9.35 -8.15
C PHE A 251 2.40 10.83 -8.41
N ALA A 252 2.09 11.26 -9.63
CA ALA A 252 2.02 12.65 -10.04
C ALA A 252 0.75 12.86 -10.86
N HIS A 253 0.10 14.01 -10.69
CA HIS A 253 -1.14 14.37 -11.41
C HIS A 253 -2.22 13.27 -11.34
N GLY A 254 -2.28 12.54 -10.22
CA GLY A 254 -3.26 11.47 -10.02
C GLY A 254 -2.94 10.14 -10.72
N ALA A 255 -1.80 10.01 -11.42
CA ALA A 255 -1.37 8.81 -12.11
C ALA A 255 -0.14 8.18 -11.45
N LEU A 256 0.01 6.86 -11.58
CA LEU A 256 1.24 6.16 -11.23
C LEU A 256 2.37 6.64 -12.15
N ALA A 257 3.41 7.23 -11.56
CA ALA A 257 4.50 7.87 -12.30
C ALA A 257 5.78 7.03 -12.33
N GLY A 258 6.01 6.20 -11.29
CA GLY A 258 7.18 5.34 -11.26
C GLY A 258 7.36 4.66 -9.89
N GLU A 259 8.47 3.97 -9.79
CA GLU A 259 8.96 3.42 -8.54
C GLU A 259 9.94 4.37 -7.86
N TRP A 260 10.13 4.18 -6.58
CA TRP A 260 11.12 4.91 -5.79
C TRP A 260 11.72 3.94 -4.78
N SER A 261 12.93 3.52 -5.07
CA SER A 261 13.68 2.57 -4.26
C SER A 261 14.93 3.18 -3.70
N GLY A 262 15.42 2.66 -2.57
CA GLY A 262 16.65 3.13 -1.96
C GLY A 262 17.19 2.19 -0.91
N LYS A 263 18.50 2.30 -0.66
CA LYS A 263 19.19 1.60 0.41
C LYS A 263 19.79 2.59 1.38
N ARG A 264 19.73 2.29 2.68
CA ARG A 264 20.38 3.08 3.72
C ARG A 264 21.86 3.18 3.41
N ALA A 265 22.41 4.38 3.45
CA ALA A 265 23.79 4.64 3.09
C ALA A 265 24.38 5.74 3.97
N ASP A 266 25.70 5.68 4.17
CA ASP A 266 26.46 6.76 4.80
C ASP A 266 26.93 7.73 3.71
N VAL A 267 25.99 8.50 3.19
CA VAL A 267 26.22 9.52 2.17
C VAL A 267 25.70 10.87 2.66
N ALA A 268 26.33 11.95 2.22
CA ALA A 268 25.87 13.29 2.53
C ALA A 268 24.51 13.55 1.84
N ALA A 269 23.55 14.01 2.62
CA ALA A 269 22.32 14.61 2.08
C ALA A 269 22.41 16.11 2.41
N ASN A 270 22.65 16.92 1.38
CA ASN A 270 22.88 18.37 1.52
C ASN A 270 21.58 19.12 1.79
N CYS A 271 20.88 18.74 2.87
CA CYS A 271 19.66 19.43 3.26
C CYS A 271 19.52 19.53 4.77
N THR A 272 18.93 20.63 5.22
CA THR A 272 18.61 20.87 6.62
C THR A 272 17.12 20.70 6.84
N LEU A 273 16.75 19.76 7.70
CA LEU A 273 15.38 19.66 8.18
C LEU A 273 15.19 20.66 9.31
N THR A 274 14.31 21.64 9.12
CA THR A 274 14.00 22.64 10.16
C THR A 274 13.22 21.98 11.30
N LYS A 275 13.34 22.52 12.53
CA LYS A 275 12.54 22.05 13.67
C LYS A 275 11.06 22.41 13.55
N GLU A 276 10.74 23.46 12.79
CA GLU A 276 9.36 23.82 12.51
C GLU A 276 8.72 22.75 11.62
N SER A 277 7.50 22.38 11.95
CA SER A 277 6.78 21.41 11.14
C SER A 277 6.55 21.97 9.73
N GLY A 278 6.78 21.17 8.70
CA GLY A 278 6.43 21.54 7.33
C GLY A 278 4.97 21.93 7.19
N LEU A 279 4.10 21.40 8.08
CA LEU A 279 2.70 21.79 8.24
C LEU A 279 2.56 23.28 8.65
N ALA A 280 3.28 23.72 9.69
CA ALA A 280 3.24 25.10 10.16
C ALA A 280 3.60 26.08 9.05
N GLN A 281 4.71 25.83 8.36
CA GLN A 281 5.20 26.67 7.26
C GLN A 281 4.18 26.75 6.11
N ARG A 282 3.59 25.62 5.70
CA ARG A 282 2.60 25.58 4.63
C ARG A 282 1.33 26.36 4.98
N LEU A 283 0.82 26.17 6.18
CA LEU A 283 -0.40 26.84 6.62
C LEU A 283 -0.20 28.33 6.86
N SER A 284 0.98 28.76 7.33
CA SER A 284 1.32 30.18 7.47
C SER A 284 1.35 30.92 6.13
N SER A 285 1.75 30.26 5.06
CA SER A 285 1.72 30.83 3.70
C SER A 285 0.35 30.77 3.02
N GLY A 286 -0.71 30.37 3.74
CA GLY A 286 -2.05 30.22 3.18
C GLY A 286 -2.22 28.97 2.32
N GLY A 287 -1.35 27.99 2.50
CA GLY A 287 -1.33 26.78 1.70
C GLY A 287 -2.21 25.63 2.22
N ARG A 288 -2.05 24.49 1.57
CA ARG A 288 -2.72 23.21 1.89
C ARG A 288 -1.69 22.19 2.37
N ALA A 289 -2.11 21.28 3.23
CA ALA A 289 -1.31 20.14 3.64
C ALA A 289 -2.13 18.86 3.71
N VAL A 290 -1.53 17.73 3.29
CA VAL A 290 -2.11 16.40 3.43
C VAL A 290 -1.70 15.81 4.77
N LEU A 291 -2.64 15.19 5.48
CA LEU A 291 -2.47 14.56 6.78
C LEU A 291 -2.58 13.04 6.65
N TYR A 292 -1.55 12.38 6.10
CA TYR A 292 -1.56 10.92 5.94
C TYR A 292 -1.61 10.13 7.25
N GLY A 293 -1.26 10.74 8.38
CA GLY A 293 -1.31 10.13 9.70
C GLY A 293 -2.70 10.10 10.36
N ILE A 294 -3.78 10.52 9.67
CA ILE A 294 -5.15 10.42 10.19
C ILE A 294 -5.79 9.14 9.68
N TYR A 295 -6.06 8.21 10.60
CA TYR A 295 -6.62 6.89 10.32
C TYR A 295 -8.04 6.75 10.88
N PHE A 296 -8.90 6.05 10.14
CA PHE A 296 -10.27 5.73 10.54
C PHE A 296 -10.49 4.21 10.46
N ASP A 297 -11.50 3.74 11.17
CA ASP A 297 -12.00 2.38 10.95
C ASP A 297 -12.65 2.27 9.57
N SER A 298 -12.73 1.02 9.08
CA SER A 298 -13.31 0.75 7.76
C SER A 298 -14.75 1.25 7.70
N ASP A 299 -15.09 1.98 6.65
CA ASP A 299 -16.42 2.58 6.42
C ASP A 299 -16.96 3.40 7.59
N SER A 300 -16.08 3.99 8.40
CA SER A 300 -16.38 4.71 9.63
C SER A 300 -15.69 6.07 9.67
N ALA A 301 -16.20 6.96 10.54
CA ALA A 301 -15.57 8.21 10.93
C ALA A 301 -14.93 8.15 12.34
N THR A 302 -14.85 6.97 12.94
CA THR A 302 -14.16 6.77 14.21
C THR A 302 -12.65 6.92 13.99
N ILE A 303 -12.06 7.94 14.62
CA ILE A 303 -10.62 8.21 14.56
C ILE A 303 -9.89 7.14 15.36
N ARG A 304 -8.88 6.54 14.78
CA ARG A 304 -8.07 5.52 15.43
C ARG A 304 -7.00 6.15 16.31
N PRO A 305 -6.56 5.47 17.41
CA PRO A 305 -5.55 6.00 18.32
C PRO A 305 -4.23 6.38 17.65
N GLU A 306 -3.84 5.68 16.58
CA GLU A 306 -2.62 5.97 15.84
C GLU A 306 -2.61 7.36 15.15
N SER A 307 -3.76 8.03 15.10
CA SER A 307 -3.88 9.40 14.55
C SER A 307 -3.42 10.50 15.52
N GLN A 308 -3.16 10.16 16.77
CA GLN A 308 -2.91 11.11 17.85
C GLN A 308 -1.79 12.09 17.51
N ALA A 309 -0.63 11.60 17.06
CA ALA A 309 0.52 12.46 16.76
C ALA A 309 0.21 13.50 15.67
N THR A 310 -0.52 13.11 14.62
CA THR A 310 -0.90 14.02 13.53
C THR A 310 -1.92 15.06 14.01
N LEU A 311 -2.89 14.65 14.82
CA LEU A 311 -3.87 15.57 15.41
C LEU A 311 -3.21 16.59 16.34
N GLU A 312 -2.25 16.15 17.16
CA GLU A 312 -1.47 17.01 18.05
C GLU A 312 -0.60 18.01 17.27
N GLU A 313 -0.02 17.61 16.12
CA GLU A 313 0.71 18.52 15.26
C GLU A 313 -0.20 19.63 14.73
N VAL A 314 -1.39 19.30 14.21
CA VAL A 314 -2.38 20.30 13.76
C VAL A 314 -2.80 21.22 14.91
N LEU A 315 -3.04 20.64 16.09
CA LEU A 315 -3.40 21.41 17.29
C LEU A 315 -2.28 22.38 17.71
N ALA A 316 -1.04 21.94 17.68
CA ALA A 316 0.14 22.78 18.00
C ALA A 316 0.24 23.97 17.04
N VAL A 317 0.06 23.76 15.73
CA VAL A 317 0.05 24.82 14.73
C VAL A 317 -1.08 25.82 15.01
N LEU A 318 -2.29 25.35 15.28
CA LEU A 318 -3.45 26.23 15.60
C LEU A 318 -3.24 27.01 16.90
N LYS A 319 -2.58 26.44 17.91
CA LYS A 319 -2.24 27.13 19.16
C LYS A 319 -1.14 28.19 18.96
N GLY A 320 -0.14 27.87 18.13
CA GLY A 320 0.95 28.81 17.79
C GLY A 320 0.53 29.95 16.87
N GLN A 321 -0.60 29.83 16.18
CA GLN A 321 -1.14 30.80 15.23
C GLN A 321 -2.61 31.11 15.52
N PRO A 322 -2.93 31.98 16.49
CA PRO A 322 -4.30 32.24 16.95
C PRO A 322 -5.28 32.75 15.88
N SER A 323 -4.78 33.46 14.87
CA SER A 323 -5.56 34.00 13.74
C SER A 323 -5.81 32.97 12.63
N LEU A 324 -5.06 31.86 12.59
CA LEU A 324 -5.17 30.85 11.54
C LEU A 324 -6.56 30.17 11.61
N ARG A 325 -7.23 30.14 10.47
CA ARG A 325 -8.50 29.44 10.25
C ARG A 325 -8.26 28.31 9.27
N LEU A 326 -8.84 27.13 9.50
CA LEU A 326 -8.64 25.95 8.66
C LEU A 326 -9.96 25.39 8.12
N GLN A 327 -9.91 24.97 6.87
CA GLN A 327 -10.85 24.00 6.33
C GLN A 327 -10.21 22.61 6.47
N VAL A 328 -10.92 21.69 7.12
CA VAL A 328 -10.57 20.26 7.17
C VAL A 328 -11.31 19.57 6.04
N GLY A 329 -10.58 18.99 5.10
CA GLY A 329 -11.11 18.29 3.94
C GLY A 329 -10.99 16.78 4.09
N GLY A 330 -12.10 16.05 3.93
CA GLY A 330 -12.11 14.58 3.91
C GLY A 330 -12.16 14.04 2.48
N HIS A 331 -11.40 12.99 2.19
CA HIS A 331 -11.36 12.33 0.88
C HIS A 331 -11.50 10.81 1.02
N THR A 332 -12.05 10.17 -0.02
CA THR A 332 -12.16 8.72 -0.14
C THR A 332 -11.47 8.24 -1.41
N ASP A 333 -11.29 6.93 -1.52
CA ASP A 333 -11.04 6.28 -2.80
C ASP A 333 -12.33 6.15 -3.63
N ALA A 334 -12.25 5.48 -4.78
CA ALA A 334 -13.36 5.35 -5.72
C ALA A 334 -14.17 4.05 -5.58
N THR A 335 -14.04 3.29 -4.48
CA THR A 335 -14.65 1.95 -4.36
C THR A 335 -16.16 1.97 -4.15
N ASN A 336 -16.72 3.03 -3.59
CA ASN A 336 -18.15 3.15 -3.31
C ASN A 336 -18.85 4.18 -4.23
N THR A 337 -20.18 4.34 -4.05
CA THR A 337 -20.96 5.34 -4.79
C THR A 337 -20.55 6.77 -4.41
N ASP A 338 -20.80 7.73 -5.29
CA ASP A 338 -20.47 9.13 -5.06
C ASP A 338 -21.16 9.69 -3.80
N ALA A 339 -22.45 9.37 -3.64
CA ALA A 339 -23.22 9.82 -2.48
C ALA A 339 -22.66 9.26 -1.16
N HIS A 340 -22.33 7.96 -1.13
CA HIS A 340 -21.73 7.31 0.05
C HIS A 340 -20.37 7.94 0.38
N ASN A 341 -19.51 8.09 -0.61
CA ASN A 341 -18.17 8.65 -0.45
C ASN A 341 -18.20 10.10 0.02
N LEU A 342 -19.11 10.90 -0.53
CA LEU A 342 -19.31 12.29 -0.10
C LEU A 342 -19.72 12.35 1.37
N GLN A 343 -20.72 11.56 1.77
CA GLN A 343 -21.19 11.51 3.15
C GLN A 343 -20.12 11.01 4.12
N LEU A 344 -19.40 9.93 3.76
CA LEU A 344 -18.33 9.36 4.59
C LEU A 344 -17.19 10.37 4.80
N SER A 345 -16.75 11.03 3.73
CA SER A 345 -15.68 12.03 3.79
C SER A 345 -16.09 13.26 4.62
N GLN A 346 -17.36 13.69 4.53
CA GLN A 346 -17.91 14.76 5.35
C GLN A 346 -17.84 14.39 6.84
N ARG A 347 -18.35 13.22 7.22
CA ARG A 347 -18.31 12.74 8.61
C ARG A 347 -16.88 12.62 9.16
N ARG A 348 -15.93 12.21 8.34
CA ARG A 348 -14.51 12.13 8.71
C ARG A 348 -13.90 13.50 8.97
N ALA A 349 -14.17 14.48 8.11
CA ALA A 349 -13.75 15.86 8.33
C ALA A 349 -14.36 16.45 9.60
N GLU A 350 -15.66 16.22 9.85
CA GLU A 350 -16.35 16.63 11.06
C GLU A 350 -15.77 15.98 12.33
N ALA A 351 -15.38 14.72 12.27
CA ALA A 351 -14.75 14.04 13.41
C ALA A 351 -13.40 14.69 13.79
N VAL A 352 -12.59 15.08 12.80
CA VAL A 352 -11.33 15.81 13.05
C VAL A 352 -11.61 17.20 13.63
N VAL A 353 -12.56 17.94 13.07
CA VAL A 353 -12.98 19.25 13.62
C VAL A 353 -13.48 19.12 15.04
N LYS A 354 -14.34 18.14 15.32
CA LYS A 354 -14.84 17.85 16.67
C LYS A 354 -13.69 17.60 17.64
N TRP A 355 -12.73 16.76 17.28
CA TRP A 355 -11.56 16.49 18.12
C TRP A 355 -10.77 17.77 18.44
N LEU A 356 -10.52 18.63 17.45
CA LEU A 356 -9.82 19.91 17.66
C LEU A 356 -10.60 20.86 18.57
N VAL A 357 -11.94 20.93 18.44
CA VAL A 357 -12.80 21.74 19.31
C VAL A 357 -12.78 21.23 20.75
N GLU A 358 -12.84 19.92 20.97
CA GLU A 358 -12.70 19.28 22.28
C GLU A 358 -11.35 19.60 22.93
N HIS A 359 -10.31 19.88 22.11
CA HIS A 359 -8.98 20.31 22.55
C HIS A 359 -8.81 21.84 22.58
N ARG A 360 -9.95 22.58 22.70
CA ARG A 360 -10.03 24.03 22.91
C ARG A 360 -9.66 24.92 21.72
N VAL A 361 -9.76 24.41 20.50
CA VAL A 361 -9.75 25.28 19.32
C VAL A 361 -11.16 25.88 19.15
N ALA A 362 -11.22 27.19 18.96
CA ALA A 362 -12.52 27.89 18.78
C ALA A 362 -13.22 27.42 17.50
N THR A 363 -14.51 27.05 17.60
CA THR A 363 -15.30 26.49 16.48
C THR A 363 -15.27 27.39 15.24
N GLY A 364 -15.34 28.73 15.42
CA GLY A 364 -15.31 29.70 14.31
C GLY A 364 -14.00 29.72 13.50
N ARG A 365 -12.98 29.02 13.95
CA ARG A 365 -11.70 28.87 13.23
C ARG A 365 -11.66 27.62 12.32
N LEU A 366 -12.66 26.75 12.39
CA LEU A 366 -12.64 25.47 11.74
C LEU A 366 -13.88 25.27 10.86
N THR A 367 -13.69 24.73 9.67
CA THR A 367 -14.78 24.24 8.82
C THR A 367 -14.47 22.82 8.36
N ALA A 368 -15.50 21.98 8.23
CA ALA A 368 -15.39 20.63 7.71
C ALA A 368 -16.01 20.55 6.31
N LYS A 369 -15.33 19.89 5.37
CA LYS A 369 -15.83 19.66 4.03
C LYS A 369 -15.49 18.27 3.52
N GLY A 370 -16.49 17.51 3.08
CA GLY A 370 -16.30 16.26 2.35
C GLY A 370 -16.10 16.54 0.87
N PHE A 371 -15.14 15.86 0.27
CA PHE A 371 -14.87 15.89 -1.16
C PHE A 371 -15.17 14.54 -1.84
N GLY A 372 -15.48 13.50 -1.06
CA GLY A 372 -15.66 12.16 -1.59
C GLY A 372 -14.46 11.72 -2.40
N LYS A 373 -14.71 11.10 -3.56
CA LYS A 373 -13.68 10.64 -4.50
C LYS A 373 -13.32 11.63 -5.60
N ALA A 374 -13.84 12.88 -5.55
CA ALA A 374 -13.75 13.84 -6.66
C ALA A 374 -12.35 14.42 -6.89
N GLN A 375 -11.46 14.33 -5.90
CA GLN A 375 -10.12 14.92 -5.98
C GLN A 375 -9.03 13.87 -5.67
N PRO A 376 -8.80 12.89 -6.55
CA PRO A 376 -7.77 11.89 -6.36
C PRO A 376 -6.37 12.50 -6.48
N VAL A 377 -5.44 12.06 -5.63
CA VAL A 377 -4.00 12.39 -5.69
C VAL A 377 -3.18 11.24 -6.28
N ALA A 378 -3.81 10.07 -6.43
CA ALA A 378 -3.19 8.86 -6.94
C ALA A 378 -4.20 8.01 -7.73
N ASP A 379 -3.72 7.08 -8.56
CA ASP A 379 -4.57 6.21 -9.40
C ASP A 379 -5.42 5.27 -8.54
N ASN A 380 -6.73 5.38 -8.62
CA ASN A 380 -7.67 4.48 -7.93
C ASN A 380 -7.65 3.04 -8.46
N ALA A 381 -7.02 2.77 -9.60
CA ALA A 381 -6.86 1.41 -10.10
C ALA A 381 -5.93 0.59 -9.20
N THR A 382 -4.93 1.23 -8.56
CA THR A 382 -3.98 0.56 -7.67
C THR A 382 -4.44 0.57 -6.22
N ALA A 383 -4.10 -0.46 -5.43
CA ALA A 383 -4.35 -0.48 -3.98
C ALA A 383 -3.55 0.63 -3.26
N ALA A 384 -2.32 0.85 -3.71
CA ALA A 384 -1.44 1.93 -3.24
C ALA A 384 -2.09 3.31 -3.45
N GLY A 385 -2.59 3.58 -4.66
CA GLY A 385 -3.25 4.84 -4.97
C GLY A 385 -4.56 5.03 -4.22
N ARG A 386 -5.38 3.99 -4.08
CA ARG A 386 -6.59 4.05 -3.23
C ARG A 386 -6.25 4.41 -1.78
N ALA A 387 -5.16 3.84 -1.23
CA ALA A 387 -4.72 4.16 0.12
C ALA A 387 -4.31 5.63 0.29
N LEU A 388 -3.63 6.20 -0.71
CA LEU A 388 -3.26 7.63 -0.72
C LEU A 388 -4.47 8.55 -0.93
N ASN A 389 -5.50 8.08 -1.64
CA ASN A 389 -6.75 8.84 -1.82
C ASN A 389 -7.60 8.91 -0.55
N ARG A 390 -7.55 7.88 0.32
CA ARG A 390 -8.20 7.88 1.65
C ARG A 390 -7.41 8.75 2.63
N ARG A 391 -7.60 10.06 2.57
CA ARG A 391 -6.81 11.05 3.32
C ARG A 391 -7.65 12.16 3.92
N VAL A 392 -7.05 12.88 4.83
CA VAL A 392 -7.53 14.19 5.34
C VAL A 392 -6.55 15.26 4.86
N GLU A 393 -7.08 16.43 4.55
CA GLU A 393 -6.30 17.63 4.22
C GLU A 393 -6.69 18.78 5.13
N VAL A 394 -5.78 19.70 5.34
CA VAL A 394 -6.07 20.99 5.94
C VAL A 394 -5.66 22.12 4.99
N THR A 395 -6.52 23.11 4.85
CA THR A 395 -6.29 24.28 4.00
C THR A 395 -6.48 25.54 4.84
N ALA A 396 -5.52 26.43 4.81
CA ALA A 396 -5.63 27.74 5.47
C ALA A 396 -6.72 28.60 4.78
N LEU A 397 -7.62 29.16 5.55
CA LEU A 397 -8.65 30.09 5.08
C LEU A 397 -8.16 31.52 5.27
N LYS A 398 -8.36 32.35 4.26
CA LYS A 398 -8.06 33.78 4.29
C LYS A 398 -9.07 34.54 5.16
#